data_ed6d8ca649b41c7bc5db2fa0d7c08831
#
_entry.id   ed6d8ca649b41c7bc5db2fa0d7c08831
#
_cell.length_a   1.000
_cell.length_b   1.000
_cell.length_c   1.000
_cell.angle_alpha   90.00
_cell.angle_beta   90.00
_cell.angle_gamma   90.00
#
_symmetry.space_group_name_H-M   'P 1'
#
loop_
_entity.id
_entity.type
_entity.pdbx_description
1 polymer ?
#
loop_
_entity_poly.entity_id
_entity_poly.type
_entity_poly.pdbx_seq_one_letter_code
_entity_poly.pdbx_strand_id
1 'polypeptide(L)'
;MTHPNVVHIERFYDNDPDYFYMVLELMAGGELFDRIVQKTFYNEEEARNLCRVLLGGIKYMHGKDVVHRDLKPENLLLASPSDDLSIRLADFGFACSVRDGFVKDMCGTPAYVAPEILSAKAYGTSVDMWSMGVIMYILLCGYPPFADENQTRMYRKIKAGRFKFHSKYWDQVSDEAKDLIKKLLIVDQKARITAADALDHPWLSTELPSMADHDLAMGLEKLRLFNARRKLRAAIQSILLARRVANDMGLASLIR
;
A
#
# COMPACT_ATOMS: atom_id res chain seq x y z
N MET A 1 -2.84 -19.21 -5.34
CA MET A 1 -2.29 -18.82 -4.01
C MET A 1 -3.45 -18.84 -3.01
N THR A 2 -3.28 -19.48 -1.86
CA THR A 2 -4.34 -19.52 -0.83
C THR A 2 -3.72 -19.06 0.50
N HIS A 3 -4.15 -17.87 0.97
CA HIS A 3 -3.66 -17.28 2.22
C HIS A 3 -4.75 -16.34 2.80
N PRO A 4 -4.95 -16.29 4.12
CA PRO A 4 -6.00 -15.46 4.73
C PRO A 4 -5.85 -13.94 4.47
N ASN A 5 -4.70 -13.46 4.00
CA ASN A 5 -4.48 -12.04 3.72
C ASN A 5 -4.19 -11.75 2.24
N VAL A 6 -4.53 -12.68 1.35
CA VAL A 6 -4.47 -12.51 -0.12
C VAL A 6 -5.85 -12.82 -0.68
N VAL A 7 -6.39 -11.95 -1.54
CA VAL A 7 -7.70 -12.15 -2.14
C VAL A 7 -7.77 -13.48 -2.87
N HIS A 8 -8.84 -14.25 -2.60
CA HIS A 8 -9.02 -15.56 -3.20
C HIS A 8 -9.73 -15.44 -4.56
N ILE A 9 -9.22 -16.20 -5.55
CA ILE A 9 -9.88 -16.37 -6.85
C ILE A 9 -10.75 -17.63 -6.74
N GLU A 10 -12.06 -17.45 -6.75
CA GLU A 10 -13.04 -18.53 -6.69
C GLU A 10 -13.10 -19.29 -8.02
N ARG A 11 -13.11 -18.54 -9.13
CA ARG A 11 -13.15 -19.09 -10.49
C ARG A 11 -12.48 -18.17 -11.49
N PHE A 12 -11.93 -18.77 -12.54
CA PHE A 12 -11.38 -18.11 -13.70
C PHE A 12 -11.95 -18.72 -14.97
N TYR A 13 -12.38 -17.88 -15.92
CA TYR A 13 -12.91 -18.32 -17.21
C TYR A 13 -12.14 -17.60 -18.34
N ASP A 14 -11.66 -18.36 -19.31
CA ASP A 14 -10.84 -17.92 -20.46
C ASP A 14 -11.42 -18.36 -21.81
N ASN A 15 -12.68 -18.80 -21.83
CA ASN A 15 -13.36 -19.35 -23.01
C ASN A 15 -14.06 -18.26 -23.86
N ASP A 16 -14.03 -16.99 -23.46
CA ASP A 16 -14.49 -15.87 -24.27
C ASP A 16 -13.31 -15.34 -25.10
N PRO A 17 -13.48 -15.07 -26.43
CA PRO A 17 -12.38 -14.62 -27.29
C PRO A 17 -11.88 -13.21 -26.95
N ASP A 18 -12.72 -12.37 -26.33
CA ASP A 18 -12.43 -10.95 -26.09
C ASP A 18 -12.18 -10.63 -24.61
N TYR A 19 -12.61 -11.50 -23.67
CA TYR A 19 -12.61 -11.21 -22.24
C TYR A 19 -12.19 -12.40 -21.38
N PHE A 20 -11.47 -12.10 -20.30
CA PHE A 20 -11.28 -13.01 -19.18
C PHE A 20 -12.23 -12.63 -18.04
N TYR A 21 -12.81 -13.62 -17.37
CA TYR A 21 -13.69 -13.39 -16.24
C TYR A 21 -13.08 -14.03 -14.99
N MET A 22 -12.92 -13.24 -13.93
CA MET A 22 -12.48 -13.71 -12.63
C MET A 22 -13.59 -13.50 -11.60
N VAL A 23 -13.94 -14.55 -10.89
CA VAL A 23 -14.81 -14.50 -9.72
C VAL A 23 -13.93 -14.50 -8.49
N LEU A 24 -14.02 -13.45 -7.69
CA LEU A 24 -13.22 -13.23 -6.49
C LEU A 24 -14.11 -13.32 -5.25
N GLU A 25 -13.52 -13.64 -4.09
CA GLU A 25 -14.20 -13.47 -2.82
C GLU A 25 -14.68 -12.02 -2.63
N LEU A 26 -15.84 -11.84 -2.00
CA LEU A 26 -16.41 -10.51 -1.79
C LEU A 26 -15.76 -9.80 -0.60
N MET A 27 -15.23 -8.60 -0.85
CA MET A 27 -14.65 -7.72 0.17
C MET A 27 -15.73 -6.81 0.77
N ALA A 28 -16.58 -7.37 1.65
CA ALA A 28 -17.75 -6.67 2.19
C ALA A 28 -17.39 -5.51 3.13
N GLY A 29 -16.16 -5.48 3.68
CA GLY A 29 -15.68 -4.42 4.58
C GLY A 29 -15.15 -3.18 3.86
N GLY A 30 -15.00 -3.23 2.52
CA GLY A 30 -14.47 -2.12 1.72
C GLY A 30 -12.97 -1.87 1.94
N GLU A 31 -12.52 -0.63 1.70
CA GLU A 31 -11.11 -0.27 1.85
C GLU A 31 -10.71 -0.10 3.33
N LEU A 32 -9.54 -0.63 3.71
CA LEU A 32 -8.98 -0.49 5.07
C LEU A 32 -8.89 0.98 5.51
N PHE A 33 -8.41 1.87 4.63
CA PHE A 33 -8.24 3.28 4.97
C PHE A 33 -9.57 4.01 5.22
N ASP A 34 -10.65 3.61 4.56
CA ASP A 34 -12.00 4.13 4.84
C ASP A 34 -12.46 3.76 6.24
N ARG A 35 -12.14 2.55 6.66
CA ARG A 35 -12.46 2.05 7.99
C ARG A 35 -11.69 2.79 9.07
N ILE A 36 -10.38 3.00 8.89
CA ILE A 36 -9.53 3.71 9.87
C ILE A 36 -10.00 5.15 10.07
N VAL A 37 -10.33 5.88 8.99
CA VAL A 37 -10.74 7.29 9.10
C VAL A 37 -12.09 7.51 9.78
N GLN A 38 -12.92 6.46 9.89
CA GLN A 38 -14.17 6.48 10.61
C GLN A 38 -14.02 6.27 12.13
N LYS A 39 -12.85 5.80 12.58
CA LYS A 39 -12.58 5.57 14.01
C LYS A 39 -12.55 6.90 14.76
N THR A 40 -13.01 6.89 16.00
CA THR A 40 -12.90 8.01 16.94
C THR A 40 -11.55 8.03 17.63
N PHE A 41 -10.93 6.86 17.77
CA PHE A 41 -9.63 6.65 18.40
C PHE A 41 -8.80 5.71 17.54
N TYR A 42 -7.52 5.97 17.44
CA TYR A 42 -6.53 5.17 16.71
C TYR A 42 -5.17 5.32 17.37
N ASN A 43 -4.52 4.22 17.69
CA ASN A 43 -3.25 4.21 18.38
C ASN A 43 -2.17 3.39 17.64
N GLU A 44 -0.95 3.41 18.17
CA GLU A 44 0.17 2.73 17.55
C GLU A 44 0.01 1.21 17.58
N GLU A 45 -0.65 0.64 18.59
CA GLU A 45 -0.92 -0.79 18.68
C GLU A 45 -1.83 -1.27 17.55
N GLU A 46 -2.89 -0.52 17.26
CA GLU A 46 -3.76 -0.82 16.12
C GLU A 46 -2.99 -0.77 14.80
N ALA A 47 -2.17 0.30 14.58
CA ALA A 47 -1.32 0.41 13.41
C ALA A 47 -0.35 -0.77 13.28
N ARG A 48 0.26 -1.20 14.39
CA ARG A 48 1.15 -2.36 14.47
C ARG A 48 0.45 -3.65 14.04
N ASN A 49 -0.75 -3.89 14.56
CA ASN A 49 -1.52 -5.10 14.24
C ASN A 49 -1.88 -5.15 12.74
N LEU A 50 -2.29 -4.04 12.16
CA LEU A 50 -2.54 -3.92 10.72
C LEU A 50 -1.26 -4.22 9.91
N CYS A 51 -0.13 -3.63 10.29
CA CYS A 51 1.16 -3.86 9.61
C CYS A 51 1.61 -5.32 9.70
N ARG A 52 1.38 -6.01 10.84
CA ARG A 52 1.70 -7.43 11.00
C ARG A 52 0.91 -8.29 10.03
N VAL A 53 -0.39 -8.03 9.89
CA VAL A 53 -1.27 -8.74 8.95
C VAL A 53 -0.82 -8.52 7.50
N LEU A 54 -0.55 -7.27 7.11
CA LEU A 54 -0.08 -6.93 5.77
C LEU A 54 1.25 -7.61 5.42
N LEU A 55 2.23 -7.54 6.34
CA LEU A 55 3.52 -8.19 6.15
C LEU A 55 3.41 -9.71 6.09
N GLY A 56 2.45 -10.32 6.80
CA GLY A 56 2.14 -11.75 6.69
C GLY A 56 1.72 -12.14 5.27
N GLY A 57 0.82 -11.37 4.66
CA GLY A 57 0.40 -11.55 3.27
C GLY A 57 1.54 -11.35 2.27
N ILE A 58 2.36 -10.29 2.48
CA ILE A 58 3.54 -10.00 1.63
C ILE A 58 4.57 -11.13 1.74
N LYS A 59 4.89 -11.59 2.96
CA LYS A 59 5.80 -12.73 3.18
C LYS A 59 5.34 -13.97 2.42
N TYR A 60 4.03 -14.28 2.46
CA TYR A 60 3.48 -15.42 1.73
C TYR A 60 3.67 -15.29 0.22
N MET A 61 3.36 -14.11 -0.37
CA MET A 61 3.55 -13.89 -1.82
C MET A 61 5.01 -14.00 -2.22
N HIS A 62 5.91 -13.35 -1.46
CA HIS A 62 7.34 -13.39 -1.71
C HIS A 62 7.92 -14.81 -1.59
N GLY A 63 7.41 -15.63 -0.66
CA GLY A 63 7.77 -17.04 -0.55
C GLY A 63 7.28 -17.92 -1.72
N LYS A 64 6.44 -17.38 -2.62
CA LYS A 64 6.00 -17.99 -3.87
C LYS A 64 6.65 -17.34 -5.10
N ASP A 65 7.69 -16.53 -4.89
CA ASP A 65 8.35 -15.74 -5.93
C ASP A 65 7.40 -14.79 -6.68
N VAL A 66 6.35 -14.31 -6.01
CA VAL A 66 5.40 -13.34 -6.57
C VAL A 66 5.65 -11.97 -5.96
N VAL A 67 5.80 -10.96 -6.82
CA VAL A 67 5.86 -9.55 -6.47
C VAL A 67 4.59 -8.84 -6.93
N HIS A 68 4.00 -8.01 -6.05
CA HIS A 68 2.72 -7.33 -6.31
C HIS A 68 2.89 -6.10 -7.20
N ARG A 69 3.90 -5.27 -6.95
CA ARG A 69 4.30 -4.07 -7.69
C ARG A 69 3.37 -2.85 -7.60
N ASP A 70 2.17 -2.97 -7.01
CA ASP A 70 1.24 -1.84 -6.83
C ASP A 70 0.53 -1.89 -5.47
N LEU A 71 1.31 -2.14 -4.39
CA LEU A 71 0.78 -2.03 -3.02
C LEU A 71 0.46 -0.57 -2.70
N LYS A 72 -0.82 -0.31 -2.38
CA LYS A 72 -1.37 1.01 -2.06
C LYS A 72 -2.66 0.86 -1.25
N PRO A 73 -3.17 1.92 -0.60
CA PRO A 73 -4.41 1.87 0.20
C PRO A 73 -5.61 1.28 -0.53
N GLU A 74 -5.76 1.55 -1.84
CA GLU A 74 -6.86 1.07 -2.67
C GLU A 74 -6.89 -0.45 -2.78
N ASN A 75 -5.74 -1.10 -2.67
CA ASN A 75 -5.56 -2.55 -2.81
C ASN A 75 -5.53 -3.28 -1.45
N LEU A 76 -5.83 -2.58 -0.35
CA LEU A 76 -5.94 -3.12 1.00
C LEU A 76 -7.41 -3.17 1.38
N LEU A 77 -8.04 -4.32 1.20
CA LEU A 77 -9.49 -4.50 1.37
C LEU A 77 -9.79 -5.32 2.63
N LEU A 78 -10.96 -5.11 3.20
CA LEU A 78 -11.47 -5.86 4.34
C LEU A 78 -12.52 -6.88 3.88
N ALA A 79 -12.33 -8.13 4.24
CA ALA A 79 -13.31 -9.19 3.95
C ALA A 79 -14.60 -9.00 4.78
N SER A 80 -14.47 -8.48 6.00
CA SER A 80 -15.58 -8.26 6.93
C SER A 80 -15.72 -6.79 7.34
N PRO A 81 -16.94 -6.24 7.42
CA PRO A 81 -17.18 -4.88 7.93
C PRO A 81 -17.01 -4.77 9.47
N SER A 82 -16.92 -5.88 10.18
CA SER A 82 -16.82 -5.93 11.66
C SER A 82 -15.43 -6.32 12.16
N ASP A 83 -14.48 -6.66 11.25
CA ASP A 83 -13.14 -7.10 11.64
C ASP A 83 -12.07 -6.30 10.86
N ASP A 84 -11.40 -5.40 11.56
CA ASP A 84 -10.36 -4.54 11.02
C ASP A 84 -9.08 -5.31 10.62
N LEU A 85 -8.91 -6.54 11.08
CA LEU A 85 -7.77 -7.41 10.75
C LEU A 85 -8.08 -8.41 9.62
N SER A 86 -9.31 -8.44 9.11
CA SER A 86 -9.71 -9.28 7.97
C SER A 86 -9.16 -8.78 6.62
N ILE A 87 -7.94 -8.21 6.64
CA ILE A 87 -7.30 -7.55 5.49
C ILE A 87 -6.94 -8.58 4.42
N ARG A 88 -7.22 -8.22 3.16
CA ARG A 88 -6.79 -8.92 1.94
C ARG A 88 -5.98 -7.98 1.05
N LEU A 89 -4.84 -8.46 0.58
CA LEU A 89 -4.12 -7.84 -0.54
C LEU A 89 -4.88 -8.17 -1.82
N ALA A 90 -5.28 -7.16 -2.57
CA ALA A 90 -6.11 -7.26 -3.77
C ALA A 90 -5.44 -6.59 -4.96
N ASP A 91 -6.02 -6.79 -6.17
CA ASP A 91 -5.54 -6.23 -7.44
C ASP A 91 -4.14 -6.68 -7.82
N PHE A 92 -4.05 -7.90 -8.30
CA PHE A 92 -2.82 -8.51 -8.83
C PHE A 92 -2.56 -8.18 -10.31
N GLY A 93 -3.20 -7.13 -10.85
CA GLY A 93 -3.08 -6.73 -12.26
C GLY A 93 -1.66 -6.38 -12.70
N PHE A 94 -0.82 -5.95 -11.77
CA PHE A 94 0.61 -5.71 -12.01
C PHE A 94 1.52 -6.83 -11.46
N ALA A 95 0.98 -7.84 -10.79
CA ALA A 95 1.81 -8.86 -10.18
C ALA A 95 2.56 -9.69 -11.22
N CYS A 96 3.77 -10.11 -10.87
CA CYS A 96 4.55 -11.03 -11.71
C CYS A 96 5.37 -12.01 -10.87
N SER A 97 5.81 -13.10 -11.51
CA SER A 97 6.77 -14.02 -10.93
C SER A 97 8.19 -13.49 -11.13
N VAL A 98 9.01 -13.62 -10.09
CA VAL A 98 10.46 -13.33 -10.12
C VAL A 98 11.30 -14.60 -9.95
N ARG A 99 10.68 -15.78 -10.16
CA ARG A 99 11.36 -17.07 -10.06
C ARG A 99 12.55 -17.19 -11.03
N ASP A 100 12.38 -16.65 -12.24
CA ASP A 100 13.41 -16.69 -13.29
C ASP A 100 14.37 -15.50 -13.22
N GLY A 101 14.30 -14.71 -12.16
CA GLY A 101 15.18 -13.57 -11.92
C GLY A 101 14.46 -12.23 -11.75
N PHE A 102 15.20 -11.15 -11.99
CA PHE A 102 14.70 -9.79 -11.81
C PHE A 102 13.91 -9.29 -13.02
N VAL A 103 12.92 -8.41 -12.76
CA VAL A 103 12.12 -7.72 -13.77
C VAL A 103 12.56 -6.27 -13.93
N LYS A 104 12.16 -5.60 -15.03
CA LYS A 104 12.54 -4.21 -15.34
C LYS A 104 11.36 -3.33 -15.73
N ASP A 105 10.14 -3.86 -15.69
CA ASP A 105 8.96 -3.12 -16.09
C ASP A 105 8.74 -1.90 -15.19
N MET A 106 8.44 -0.76 -15.79
CA MET A 106 8.08 0.44 -15.06
C MET A 106 6.58 0.46 -14.82
N CYS A 107 6.16 0.06 -13.63
CA CYS A 107 4.74 0.03 -13.22
C CYS A 107 4.57 0.47 -11.76
N GLY A 108 3.31 0.63 -11.34
CA GLY A 108 2.93 1.00 -9.99
C GLY A 108 2.49 2.46 -9.85
N THR A 109 2.01 2.79 -8.66
CA THR A 109 1.43 4.10 -8.33
C THR A 109 2.52 5.06 -7.82
N PRO A 110 2.69 6.25 -8.41
CA PRO A 110 3.83 7.15 -8.21
C PRO A 110 4.26 7.42 -6.77
N ALA A 111 3.30 7.54 -5.83
CA ALA A 111 3.61 7.86 -4.43
C ALA A 111 4.19 6.66 -3.64
N TYR A 112 3.99 5.43 -4.14
CA TYR A 112 4.35 4.17 -3.48
C TYR A 112 5.48 3.44 -4.19
N VAL A 113 5.86 3.88 -5.40
CA VAL A 113 6.85 3.21 -6.24
C VAL A 113 8.26 3.30 -5.66
N ALA A 114 9.00 2.19 -5.74
CA ALA A 114 10.37 2.12 -5.24
C ALA A 114 11.38 2.87 -6.15
N PRO A 115 12.50 3.38 -5.58
CA PRO A 115 13.50 4.16 -6.33
C PRO A 115 14.14 3.39 -7.49
N GLU A 116 14.29 2.08 -7.39
CA GLU A 116 14.80 1.21 -8.46
C GLU A 116 13.88 1.17 -9.68
N ILE A 117 12.55 1.17 -9.50
CA ILE A 117 11.57 1.25 -10.59
C ILE A 117 11.68 2.60 -11.30
N LEU A 118 11.72 3.71 -10.53
CA LEU A 118 11.91 5.05 -11.09
C LEU A 118 13.25 5.24 -11.82
N SER A 119 14.21 4.36 -11.56
CA SER A 119 15.56 4.41 -12.15
C SER A 119 15.75 3.35 -13.24
N ALA A 120 14.68 2.65 -13.65
CA ALA A 120 14.68 1.57 -14.65
C ALA A 120 15.73 0.48 -14.35
N LYS A 121 15.99 0.21 -13.06
CA LYS A 121 16.90 -0.86 -12.63
C LYS A 121 16.12 -2.17 -12.52
N ALA A 122 16.83 -3.28 -12.63
CA ALA A 122 16.27 -4.60 -12.36
C ALA A 122 15.88 -4.73 -10.87
N TYR A 123 14.73 -5.30 -10.58
CA TYR A 123 14.18 -5.42 -9.23
C TYR A 123 13.48 -6.75 -9.00
N GLY A 124 13.27 -7.09 -7.74
CA GLY A 124 12.53 -8.26 -7.27
C GLY A 124 11.51 -7.86 -6.21
N THR A 125 11.30 -8.74 -5.22
CA THR A 125 10.31 -8.59 -4.15
C THR A 125 10.52 -7.36 -3.26
N SER A 126 11.73 -6.81 -3.21
CA SER A 126 12.08 -5.65 -2.38
C SER A 126 11.25 -4.38 -2.68
N VAL A 127 10.66 -4.26 -3.88
CA VAL A 127 9.81 -3.10 -4.24
C VAL A 127 8.52 -3.06 -3.42
N ASP A 128 7.93 -4.21 -3.07
CA ASP A 128 6.76 -4.30 -2.21
C ASP A 128 7.10 -3.86 -0.78
N MET A 129 8.32 -4.12 -0.31
CA MET A 129 8.78 -3.68 1.01
C MET A 129 8.91 -2.17 1.10
N TRP A 130 9.34 -1.50 0.01
CA TRP A 130 9.31 -0.04 -0.07
C TRP A 130 7.87 0.49 0.02
N SER A 131 6.96 -0.06 -0.77
CA SER A 131 5.53 0.32 -0.75
C SER A 131 4.92 0.10 0.64
N MET A 132 5.24 -1.01 1.31
CA MET A 132 4.85 -1.28 2.70
C MET A 132 5.39 -0.21 3.65
N GLY A 133 6.64 0.24 3.48
CA GLY A 133 7.22 1.33 4.26
C GLY A 133 6.47 2.65 4.10
N VAL A 134 6.04 2.97 2.88
CA VAL A 134 5.20 4.15 2.61
C VAL A 134 3.83 4.01 3.28
N ILE A 135 3.19 2.84 3.17
CA ILE A 135 1.89 2.54 3.80
C ILE A 135 2.00 2.67 5.32
N MET A 136 3.01 2.04 5.94
CA MET A 136 3.25 2.10 7.38
C MET A 136 3.48 3.55 7.85
N TYR A 137 4.26 4.33 7.10
CA TYR A 137 4.47 5.75 7.39
C TYR A 137 3.13 6.52 7.41
N ILE A 138 2.27 6.30 6.41
CA ILE A 138 0.95 6.96 6.32
C ILE A 138 0.04 6.52 7.46
N LEU A 139 0.01 5.24 7.81
CA LEU A 139 -0.80 4.70 8.91
C LEU A 139 -0.45 5.36 10.25
N LEU A 140 0.81 5.69 10.49
CA LEU A 140 1.27 6.26 11.76
C LEU A 140 1.14 7.79 11.85
N CYS A 141 1.21 8.52 10.72
CA CYS A 141 1.21 9.98 10.77
C CYS A 141 0.20 10.68 9.85
N GLY A 142 -0.49 9.91 8.98
CA GLY A 142 -1.59 10.40 8.15
C GLY A 142 -1.18 11.15 6.88
N TYR A 143 0.10 11.17 6.50
CA TYR A 143 0.58 11.79 5.26
C TYR A 143 1.76 11.00 4.67
N PRO A 144 1.99 11.04 3.34
CA PRO A 144 3.05 10.26 2.70
C PRO A 144 4.46 10.85 2.96
N PRO A 145 5.50 9.99 3.06
CA PRO A 145 6.88 10.42 3.39
C PRO A 145 7.53 11.30 2.33
N PHE A 146 7.14 11.14 1.07
CA PHE A 146 7.75 11.83 -0.07
C PHE A 146 6.82 12.85 -0.74
N ALA A 147 5.81 13.36 -0.01
CA ALA A 147 4.84 14.30 -0.55
C ALA A 147 5.50 15.54 -1.19
N ASP A 148 5.07 15.88 -2.41
CA ASP A 148 5.37 17.12 -3.11
C ASP A 148 4.28 17.39 -4.16
N GLU A 149 3.92 18.65 -4.38
CA GLU A 149 2.96 19.05 -5.42
C GLU A 149 3.52 18.82 -6.82
N ASN A 150 4.84 18.92 -6.95
CA ASN A 150 5.56 18.67 -8.20
C ASN A 150 6.07 17.22 -8.25
N GLN A 151 5.56 16.44 -9.19
CA GLN A 151 5.91 15.02 -9.37
C GLN A 151 7.42 14.79 -9.55
N THR A 152 8.11 15.67 -10.29
CA THR A 152 9.56 15.55 -10.50
C THR A 152 10.33 15.73 -9.18
N ARG A 153 9.88 16.67 -8.31
CA ARG A 153 10.48 16.84 -6.98
C ARG A 153 10.18 15.65 -6.07
N MET A 154 8.97 15.11 -6.12
CA MET A 154 8.60 13.88 -5.41
C MET A 154 9.53 12.72 -5.81
N TYR A 155 9.71 12.49 -7.11
CA TYR A 155 10.61 11.42 -7.62
C TYR A 155 12.07 11.62 -7.19
N ARG A 156 12.57 12.87 -7.13
CA ARG A 156 13.92 13.14 -6.59
C ARG A 156 14.02 12.78 -5.11
N LYS A 157 12.98 13.07 -4.30
CA LYS A 157 12.95 12.68 -2.88
C LYS A 157 12.96 11.17 -2.72
N ILE A 158 12.13 10.44 -3.50
CA ILE A 158 12.06 8.97 -3.52
C ILE A 158 13.44 8.39 -3.88
N LYS A 159 14.03 8.80 -5.02
CA LYS A 159 15.35 8.31 -5.47
C LYS A 159 16.47 8.57 -4.47
N ALA A 160 16.35 9.63 -3.67
CA ALA A 160 17.32 9.98 -2.63
C ALA A 160 16.99 9.39 -1.25
N GLY A 161 15.84 8.72 -1.08
CA GLY A 161 15.36 8.24 0.21
C GLY A 161 15.18 9.36 1.25
N ARG A 162 14.86 10.59 0.81
CA ARG A 162 14.80 11.77 1.68
C ARG A 162 13.41 11.97 2.24
N PHE A 163 13.17 11.52 3.45
CA PHE A 163 11.97 11.78 4.25
C PHE A 163 12.35 12.23 5.67
N LYS A 164 11.39 12.75 6.44
CA LYS A 164 11.60 13.24 7.81
C LYS A 164 10.45 12.81 8.70
N PHE A 165 10.76 12.52 9.95
CA PHE A 165 9.79 12.39 11.02
C PHE A 165 9.58 13.78 11.64
N HIS A 166 8.44 14.43 11.32
CA HIS A 166 8.14 15.76 11.86
C HIS A 166 7.59 15.64 13.28
N SER A 167 8.25 16.24 14.28
CA SER A 167 7.95 16.11 15.71
C SER A 167 6.47 16.22 16.02
N LYS A 168 5.78 17.19 15.47
CA LYS A 168 4.33 17.38 15.66
C LYS A 168 3.48 16.10 15.52
N TYR A 169 3.88 15.15 14.67
CA TYR A 169 3.12 13.92 14.37
C TYR A 169 3.83 12.65 14.80
N TRP A 170 5.12 12.75 15.14
CA TRP A 170 5.98 11.60 15.39
C TRP A 170 6.50 11.51 16.82
N ASP A 171 6.24 12.53 17.68
CA ASP A 171 6.71 12.53 19.07
C ASP A 171 6.06 11.42 19.90
N GLN A 172 4.81 11.04 19.58
CA GLN A 172 4.08 9.96 20.22
C GLN A 172 4.31 8.58 19.59
N VAL A 173 5.05 8.49 18.48
CA VAL A 173 5.36 7.24 17.80
C VAL A 173 6.66 6.68 18.35
N SER A 174 6.71 5.38 18.65
CA SER A 174 7.89 4.71 19.18
C SER A 174 9.12 4.80 18.28
N ASP A 175 10.29 4.70 18.84
CA ASP A 175 11.54 4.67 18.07
C ASP A 175 11.69 3.36 17.31
N GLU A 176 11.11 2.27 17.78
CA GLU A 176 11.05 0.98 17.10
C GLU A 176 10.23 1.07 15.80
N ALA A 177 9.08 1.78 15.81
CA ALA A 177 8.31 2.03 14.60
C ALA A 177 9.12 2.84 13.57
N LYS A 178 9.77 3.91 14.04
CA LYS A 178 10.63 4.75 13.19
C LYS A 178 11.81 3.96 12.63
N ASP A 179 12.39 3.04 13.39
CA ASP A 179 13.49 2.18 12.96
C ASP A 179 13.05 1.21 11.85
N LEU A 180 11.89 0.55 12.02
CA LEU A 180 11.36 -0.34 10.98
C LEU A 180 11.07 0.43 9.69
N ILE A 181 10.48 1.64 9.77
CA ILE A 181 10.26 2.49 8.58
C ILE A 181 11.59 2.81 7.88
N LYS A 182 12.63 3.18 8.62
CA LYS A 182 13.96 3.43 8.04
C LYS A 182 14.50 2.21 7.31
N LYS A 183 14.32 0.99 7.86
CA LYS A 183 14.76 -0.27 7.24
C LYS A 183 13.94 -0.64 5.98
N LEU A 184 12.65 -0.28 5.96
CA LEU A 184 11.77 -0.47 4.79
C LEU A 184 12.08 0.53 3.66
N LEU A 185 12.43 1.78 4.00
CA LEU A 185 12.68 2.86 3.06
C LEU A 185 14.19 3.06 2.74
N ILE A 186 14.97 1.98 2.79
CA ILE A 186 16.36 1.98 2.31
C ILE A 186 16.37 1.97 0.77
N VAL A 187 17.13 2.89 0.16
CA VAL A 187 17.24 3.02 -1.31
C VAL A 187 17.92 1.80 -1.93
N ASP A 188 18.97 1.27 -1.27
CA ASP A 188 19.61 0.04 -1.72
C ASP A 188 18.66 -1.16 -1.49
N GLN A 189 18.14 -1.69 -2.60
CA GLN A 189 17.20 -2.81 -2.58
C GLN A 189 17.77 -4.09 -1.92
N LYS A 190 19.09 -4.26 -1.91
CA LYS A 190 19.75 -5.43 -1.28
C LYS A 190 19.86 -5.30 0.22
N ALA A 191 19.95 -4.06 0.74
CA ALA A 191 20.00 -3.75 2.16
C ALA A 191 18.60 -3.57 2.76
N ARG A 192 17.56 -3.43 1.93
CA ARG A 192 16.17 -3.26 2.39
C ARG A 192 15.70 -4.53 3.08
N ILE A 193 15.05 -4.36 4.24
CA ILE A 193 14.54 -5.47 5.07
C ILE A 193 13.54 -6.33 4.28
N THR A 194 13.60 -7.65 4.44
CA THR A 194 12.63 -8.60 3.87
C THR A 194 11.35 -8.65 4.70
N ALA A 195 10.27 -9.22 4.15
CA ALA A 195 9.02 -9.38 4.89
C ALA A 195 9.17 -10.35 6.08
N ALA A 196 10.03 -11.36 5.97
CA ALA A 196 10.33 -12.28 7.06
C ALA A 196 11.05 -11.56 8.21
N ASP A 197 12.16 -10.86 7.91
CA ASP A 197 12.93 -10.12 8.92
C ASP A 197 12.13 -8.96 9.53
N ALA A 198 11.24 -8.34 8.75
CA ALA A 198 10.36 -7.29 9.24
C ALA A 198 9.36 -7.81 10.30
N LEU A 199 8.82 -9.02 10.12
CA LEU A 199 7.93 -9.65 11.11
C LEU A 199 8.66 -10.00 12.41
N ASP A 200 9.97 -10.25 12.36
CA ASP A 200 10.82 -10.51 13.52
C ASP A 200 11.39 -9.22 14.15
N HIS A 201 11.10 -8.05 13.55
CA HIS A 201 11.56 -6.77 14.08
C HIS A 201 10.91 -6.45 15.43
N PRO A 202 11.64 -5.86 16.42
CA PRO A 202 11.14 -5.58 17.77
C PRO A 202 9.80 -4.86 17.80
N TRP A 203 9.54 -3.92 16.90
CA TRP A 203 8.25 -3.25 16.81
C TRP A 203 7.07 -4.21 16.56
N LEU A 204 7.27 -5.32 15.86
CA LEU A 204 6.22 -6.32 15.57
C LEU A 204 6.26 -7.54 16.49
N SER A 205 7.44 -7.97 16.92
CA SER A 205 7.63 -9.22 17.66
C SER A 205 7.52 -9.06 19.18
N THR A 206 7.85 -7.87 19.72
CA THR A 206 7.86 -7.63 21.16
C THR A 206 6.57 -6.93 21.61
N GLU A 207 5.98 -7.36 22.72
CA GLU A 207 4.92 -6.60 23.37
C GLU A 207 5.54 -5.39 24.07
N LEU A 208 5.27 -4.20 23.56
CA LEU A 208 5.70 -2.94 24.17
C LEU A 208 4.51 -2.37 24.96
N PRO A 209 4.59 -2.32 26.29
CA PRO A 209 3.45 -1.99 27.17
C PRO A 209 2.83 -0.60 26.92
N SER A 210 3.61 0.32 26.34
CA SER A 210 3.18 1.72 26.12
C SER A 210 2.48 1.99 24.79
N MET A 211 2.41 1.02 23.85
CA MET A 211 1.85 1.29 22.52
C MET A 211 0.36 1.63 22.52
N ALA A 212 -0.40 1.08 23.46
CA ALA A 212 -1.82 1.41 23.61
C ALA A 212 -2.04 2.87 24.04
N ASP A 213 -1.06 3.47 24.72
CA ASP A 213 -1.10 4.85 25.20
C ASP A 213 -0.60 5.86 24.15
N HIS A 214 0.05 5.38 23.08
CA HIS A 214 0.53 6.22 21.98
C HIS A 214 -0.65 6.63 21.07
N ASP A 215 -1.31 7.73 21.44
CA ASP A 215 -2.44 8.29 20.68
C ASP A 215 -1.96 8.91 19.35
N LEU A 216 -2.54 8.44 18.25
CA LEU A 216 -2.29 8.93 16.90
C LEU A 216 -3.40 9.89 16.41
N ALA A 217 -4.14 10.55 17.30
CA ALA A 217 -5.26 11.43 16.96
C ALA A 217 -4.88 12.50 15.92
N MET A 218 -3.73 13.14 16.06
CA MET A 218 -3.24 14.13 15.09
C MET A 218 -2.92 13.50 13.72
N GLY A 219 -2.42 12.27 13.73
CA GLY A 219 -2.23 11.47 12.52
C GLY A 219 -3.54 11.09 11.87
N LEU A 220 -4.54 10.70 12.66
CA LEU A 220 -5.88 10.34 12.20
C LEU A 220 -6.58 11.51 11.50
N GLU A 221 -6.47 12.75 12.01
CA GLU A 221 -7.00 13.95 11.33
C GLU A 221 -6.34 14.15 9.96
N LYS A 222 -5.02 14.00 9.88
CA LYS A 222 -4.30 14.06 8.60
C LYS A 222 -4.69 12.93 7.67
N LEU A 223 -4.89 11.73 8.20
CA LEU A 223 -5.32 10.56 7.44
C LEU A 223 -6.70 10.76 6.81
N ARG A 224 -7.65 11.40 7.53
CA ARG A 224 -8.95 11.79 6.98
C ARG A 224 -8.81 12.71 5.76
N LEU A 225 -7.98 13.75 5.88
CA LEU A 225 -7.72 14.68 4.78
C LEU A 225 -7.01 13.99 3.60
N PHE A 226 -6.03 13.14 3.88
CA PHE A 226 -5.32 12.36 2.87
C PHE A 226 -6.29 11.44 2.12
N ASN A 227 -7.10 10.68 2.83
CA ASN A 227 -8.05 9.73 2.25
C ASN A 227 -9.12 10.46 1.40
N ALA A 228 -9.67 11.57 1.89
CA ALA A 228 -10.62 12.39 1.13
C ALA A 228 -10.02 12.92 -0.18
N ARG A 229 -8.78 13.44 -0.14
CA ARG A 229 -8.07 13.93 -1.34
C ARG A 229 -7.75 12.80 -2.33
N ARG A 230 -7.39 11.62 -1.83
CA ARG A 230 -7.14 10.43 -2.63
C ARG A 230 -8.39 10.02 -3.40
N LYS A 231 -9.52 9.91 -2.72
CA LYS A 231 -10.82 9.54 -3.34
C LYS A 231 -11.31 10.59 -4.33
N LEU A 232 -11.19 11.86 -4.01
CA LEU A 232 -11.53 12.93 -4.94
C LEU A 232 -10.69 12.84 -6.22
N ARG A 233 -9.37 12.61 -6.09
CA ARG A 233 -8.48 12.44 -7.25
C ARG A 233 -8.86 11.23 -8.09
N ALA A 234 -9.17 10.10 -7.48
CA ALA A 234 -9.62 8.88 -8.18
C ALA A 234 -10.93 9.14 -8.95
N ALA A 235 -11.91 9.79 -8.31
CA ALA A 235 -13.17 10.15 -8.96
C ALA A 235 -12.98 11.07 -10.16
N ILE A 236 -12.14 12.10 -10.03
CA ILE A 236 -11.80 13.02 -11.14
C ILE A 236 -11.14 12.23 -12.29
N GLN A 237 -10.20 11.35 -12.00
CA GLN A 237 -9.53 10.53 -13.03
C GLN A 237 -10.51 9.60 -13.75
N SER A 238 -11.44 8.98 -13.03
CA SER A 238 -12.49 8.14 -13.63
C SER A 238 -13.40 8.94 -14.56
N ILE A 239 -13.81 10.15 -14.18
CA ILE A 239 -14.62 11.04 -15.02
C ILE A 239 -13.84 11.45 -16.29
N LEU A 240 -12.57 11.81 -16.15
CA LEU A 240 -11.71 12.19 -17.29
C LEU A 240 -11.49 11.02 -18.25
N LEU A 241 -11.32 9.81 -17.72
CA LEU A 241 -11.19 8.60 -18.53
C LEU A 241 -12.50 8.30 -19.29
N ALA A 242 -13.64 8.29 -18.58
CA ALA A 242 -14.94 8.08 -19.18
C ALA A 242 -15.21 9.09 -20.32
N ARG A 243 -14.84 10.37 -20.10
CA ARG A 243 -14.98 11.41 -21.12
C ARG A 243 -14.09 11.18 -22.34
N ARG A 244 -12.84 10.69 -22.14
CA ARG A 244 -11.96 10.32 -23.26
C ARG A 244 -12.56 9.19 -24.09
N VAL A 245 -12.96 8.09 -23.42
CA VAL A 245 -13.58 6.93 -24.08
C VAL A 245 -14.84 7.35 -24.86
N ALA A 246 -15.71 8.17 -24.25
CA ALA A 246 -16.89 8.67 -24.96
C ALA A 246 -16.57 9.54 -26.18
N ASN A 247 -15.53 10.38 -26.11
CA ASN A 247 -15.06 11.16 -27.25
C ASN A 247 -14.52 10.25 -28.37
N ASP A 248 -13.69 9.26 -28.03
CA ASP A 248 -13.11 8.33 -28.99
C ASP A 248 -14.18 7.44 -29.68
N MET A 249 -15.27 7.14 -28.96
CA MET A 249 -16.41 6.38 -29.48
C MET A 249 -17.46 7.26 -30.17
N GLY A 250 -17.27 8.57 -30.29
CA GLY A 250 -18.26 9.49 -30.89
C GLY A 250 -19.51 9.73 -30.02
N LEU A 251 -19.49 9.32 -28.74
CA LEU A 251 -20.61 9.38 -27.78
C LEU A 251 -20.57 10.63 -26.88
N ALA A 252 -19.83 11.66 -27.27
CA ALA A 252 -19.59 12.87 -26.45
C ALA A 252 -20.88 13.61 -26.04
N SER A 253 -21.98 13.39 -26.73
CA SER A 253 -23.28 13.99 -26.41
C SER A 253 -24.02 13.35 -25.23
N LEU A 254 -23.59 12.16 -24.78
CA LEU A 254 -24.21 11.42 -23.67
C LEU A 254 -23.63 11.79 -22.28
N ILE A 255 -22.55 12.57 -22.25
CA ILE A 255 -21.89 13.01 -21.00
C ILE A 255 -21.97 14.56 -20.91
N ARG A 256 -23.18 15.07 -20.92
CA ARG A 256 -23.47 16.49 -20.56
C ARG A 256 -24.18 16.58 -19.24
#